data_ec28dae816f7fd1f6bf2b343e9d008ce
#
_entry.id   ec28dae816f7fd1f6bf2b343e9d008ce
#
_cell.length_a   1.000
_cell.length_b   1.000
_cell.length_c   1.000
_cell.angle_alpha   90.00
_cell.angle_beta   90.00
_cell.angle_gamma   90.00
#
_symmetry.space_group_name_H-M   'P 1'
#
loop_
_entity.id
_entity.type
_entity.pdbx_description
1 polymer ?
#
loop_
_entity_poly.entity_id
_entity_poly.type
_entity_poly.pdbx_seq_one_letter_code
_entity_poly.pdbx_strand_id
1 'polypeptide(L)'
;CLSFAVCSPRRHGKQYQGFGVRFTCVSGAYLVVSAVRRADATSASAVRVAPGATFASMSDRGYRRPRPLSPLREHLRDTFWFAPTTGFVCVFVLWLIATELDDAIVALLRREEAYDELSQLIAFSQDAKTIVTTISSAMMTFIGVVFSISLVAVQMASGQLTPRVVRIFVRSRISKLTLTVFLATFLFSLLVLSSYESETDPRLVVSVPLVQSLLILVLLGLSLLLFVVYVSATLRLMQVGPVVDKIARDSFRVLGRLPRGPGGEDDPGPETARVTHEGRAGVLRDVNTARLVRAARRQDVVLRLIPRIGDFVVPGTPVLAVHGGSVPPRHRLRSSVSVSVERTLHQDLAFGLRQLTDIALRALSTSVNDPTTAVQCLDRIVQFLAAVARLPLGTVHHRDRAGRVRLVQDGPGWDDLVDLAFEEIRWCVAGSPQVTRRLMAGLDDLLLLAPEDRKKSLLRHRELLVQTVERNVAVAADREFALLPDRQGIG
;
A
#
# COMPACT_ATOMS: atom_id res chain seq x y z
N CYS A 1 -36.95 -14.10 14.15
CA CYS A 1 -37.49 -13.52 15.40
C CYS A 1 -36.43 -13.65 16.47
N LEU A 2 -35.74 -12.56 16.80
CA LEU A 2 -34.80 -12.45 17.92
C LEU A 2 -35.52 -11.72 19.04
N SER A 3 -35.88 -12.43 20.13
CA SER A 3 -36.39 -11.84 21.37
C SER A 3 -35.21 -11.39 22.24
N PHE A 4 -35.13 -10.11 22.54
CA PHE A 4 -34.24 -9.55 23.55
C PHE A 4 -34.84 -9.75 24.93
N ALA A 5 -34.17 -10.51 25.80
CA ALA A 5 -34.47 -10.55 27.22
C ALA A 5 -33.50 -9.64 27.98
N VAL A 6 -34.06 -8.62 28.62
CA VAL A 6 -33.35 -7.70 29.53
C VAL A 6 -33.24 -8.42 30.88
N CYS A 7 -32.04 -8.66 31.37
CA CYS A 7 -31.78 -9.31 32.65
C CYS A 7 -31.30 -8.26 33.66
N SER A 8 -32.08 -8.09 34.74
CA SER A 8 -31.78 -7.28 35.92
C SER A 8 -30.75 -7.99 36.83
N PRO A 9 -29.88 -7.28 37.52
CA PRO A 9 -28.76 -7.89 38.25
C PRO A 9 -29.20 -8.44 39.62
N ARG A 10 -29.29 -9.77 39.73
CA ARG A 10 -29.21 -10.43 41.03
C ARG A 10 -28.12 -11.48 41.02
N ARG A 11 -27.28 -11.44 42.07
CA ARG A 11 -26.17 -12.37 42.37
C ARG A 11 -26.67 -13.81 42.34
N HIS A 12 -26.09 -14.67 41.52
CA HIS A 12 -25.68 -16.07 41.73
C HIS A 12 -25.37 -16.67 40.35
N GLY A 13 -24.16 -17.20 40.21
CA GLY A 13 -23.71 -17.88 38.98
C GLY A 13 -24.47 -19.19 38.79
N LYS A 14 -25.19 -19.32 37.69
CA LYS A 14 -25.69 -20.59 37.16
C LYS A 14 -24.92 -20.92 35.89
N GLN A 15 -24.25 -22.07 35.91
CA GLN A 15 -23.66 -22.69 34.74
C GLN A 15 -24.74 -23.42 33.95
N TYR A 16 -24.88 -23.07 32.67
CA TYR A 16 -25.64 -23.88 31.72
C TYR A 16 -24.64 -24.58 30.78
N GLN A 17 -24.69 -25.92 30.77
CA GLN A 17 -23.99 -26.74 29.78
C GLN A 17 -24.97 -27.09 28.66
N GLY A 18 -24.62 -26.70 27.46
CA GLY A 18 -25.26 -27.13 26.23
C GLY A 18 -24.32 -26.87 25.05
N PHE A 19 -23.98 -27.94 24.34
CA PHE A 19 -23.22 -27.94 23.12
C PHE A 19 -21.91 -27.10 23.08
N GLY A 20 -20.91 -27.55 23.84
CA GLY A 20 -19.49 -27.22 23.56
C GLY A 20 -19.07 -25.77 23.62
N VAL A 21 -19.91 -24.83 24.05
CA VAL A 21 -19.64 -23.41 24.12
C VAL A 21 -19.77 -22.92 25.56
N ARG A 22 -18.71 -22.38 26.14
CA ARG A 22 -18.73 -21.73 27.47
C ARG A 22 -18.94 -20.24 27.33
N PHE A 23 -19.94 -19.69 27.99
CA PHE A 23 -20.15 -18.24 28.11
C PHE A 23 -19.68 -17.82 29.51
N THR A 24 -18.75 -16.88 29.58
CA THR A 24 -18.36 -16.19 30.81
C THR A 24 -18.79 -14.75 30.72
N CYS A 25 -19.64 -14.31 31.64
CA CYS A 25 -20.04 -12.92 31.74
C CYS A 25 -19.11 -12.22 32.74
N VAL A 26 -18.29 -11.27 32.26
CA VAL A 26 -17.53 -10.35 33.11
C VAL A 26 -18.15 -8.98 32.95
N SER A 27 -18.40 -8.33 34.07
CA SER A 27 -19.08 -7.03 34.22
C SER A 27 -18.47 -5.99 33.27
N GLY A 28 -19.28 -5.53 32.31
CA GLY A 28 -18.93 -4.45 31.36
C GLY A 28 -18.74 -4.95 29.92
N ALA A 29 -19.84 -5.01 29.21
CA ALA A 29 -20.03 -4.88 27.74
C ALA A 29 -18.92 -5.37 26.78
N TYR A 30 -18.50 -6.64 26.79
CA TYR A 30 -17.88 -7.30 25.61
C TYR A 30 -18.19 -8.81 25.65
N LEU A 31 -18.80 -9.31 24.58
CA LEU A 31 -19.03 -10.74 24.37
C LEU A 31 -17.79 -11.33 23.66
N VAL A 32 -16.99 -12.12 24.37
CA VAL A 32 -15.89 -12.88 23.75
C VAL A 32 -16.37 -14.33 23.58
N VAL A 33 -16.50 -14.76 22.32
CA VAL A 33 -16.76 -16.16 21.97
C VAL A 33 -15.42 -16.86 21.73
N SER A 34 -14.98 -17.71 22.66
CA SER A 34 -13.83 -18.58 22.45
C SER A 34 -14.30 -20.03 22.22
N ALA A 35 -13.97 -20.60 21.07
CA ALA A 35 -14.18 -22.02 20.78
C ALA A 35 -12.99 -22.81 21.30
N VAL A 36 -13.21 -23.65 22.34
CA VAL A 36 -12.20 -24.58 22.87
C VAL A 36 -12.32 -25.89 22.11
N ARG A 37 -11.35 -26.21 21.25
CA ARG A 37 -11.15 -27.58 20.75
C ARG A 37 -10.48 -28.41 21.85
N ARG A 38 -11.13 -29.49 22.30
CA ARG A 38 -10.45 -30.53 23.06
C ARG A 38 -9.44 -31.23 22.16
N ALA A 39 -8.16 -31.14 22.55
CA ALA A 39 -7.12 -32.03 22.06
C ALA A 39 -6.91 -33.07 23.17
N ASP A 40 -7.11 -34.33 22.83
CA ASP A 40 -6.79 -35.45 23.71
C ASP A 40 -5.28 -35.52 23.94
N ALA A 41 -4.91 -35.55 25.21
CA ALA A 41 -3.53 -35.71 25.65
C ALA A 41 -3.14 -37.21 25.58
N THR A 42 -2.62 -37.64 24.43
CA THR A 42 -1.77 -38.86 24.34
C THR A 42 -1.10 -38.85 22.95
N SER A 43 0.04 -38.26 22.87
CA SER A 43 1.26 -38.64 22.14
C SER A 43 2.20 -37.46 22.05
N ALA A 44 3.21 -37.44 22.90
CA ALA A 44 4.37 -36.59 22.74
C ALA A 44 5.20 -37.14 21.58
N SER A 45 4.81 -36.79 20.33
CA SER A 45 5.69 -36.89 19.18
C SER A 45 6.27 -35.51 18.91
N ALA A 46 7.57 -35.42 19.14
CA ALA A 46 8.36 -34.21 18.80
C ALA A 46 8.08 -33.77 17.36
N VAL A 47 7.32 -32.68 17.22
CA VAL A 47 7.20 -31.99 15.93
C VAL A 47 8.56 -31.39 15.62
N ARG A 48 9.36 -32.12 14.84
CA ARG A 48 10.49 -31.53 14.13
C ARG A 48 9.92 -30.51 13.15
N VAL A 49 9.96 -29.25 13.56
CA VAL A 49 9.78 -28.13 12.62
C VAL A 49 10.96 -28.18 11.67
N ALA A 50 10.74 -28.68 10.46
CA ALA A 50 11.72 -28.61 9.41
C ALA A 50 11.98 -27.14 9.08
N PRO A 51 13.21 -26.62 9.28
CA PRO A 51 13.55 -25.26 8.90
C PRO A 51 13.61 -25.21 7.37
N GLY A 52 12.65 -24.56 6.72
CA GLY A 52 12.75 -24.29 5.29
C GLY A 52 11.48 -24.43 4.43
N ALA A 53 10.37 -24.94 4.95
CA ALA A 53 9.25 -25.35 4.08
C ALA A 53 8.35 -24.21 3.56
N THR A 54 8.38 -23.00 4.14
CA THR A 54 7.46 -21.92 3.77
C THR A 54 8.04 -20.94 2.72
N PHE A 55 9.34 -20.85 2.57
CA PHE A 55 9.97 -19.98 1.56
C PHE A 55 10.44 -20.71 0.30
N ALA A 56 10.67 -22.01 0.36
CA ALA A 56 11.12 -22.81 -0.77
C ALA A 56 10.04 -23.00 -1.85
N SER A 57 8.75 -22.99 -1.51
CA SER A 57 7.67 -23.14 -2.49
C SER A 57 7.38 -21.90 -3.34
N MET A 58 7.96 -20.74 -3.00
CA MET A 58 7.89 -19.52 -3.84
C MET A 58 9.03 -19.45 -4.89
N SER A 59 9.93 -20.43 -4.96
CA SER A 59 11.20 -20.32 -5.69
C SER A 59 11.14 -20.67 -7.17
N ASP A 60 10.05 -21.26 -7.69
CA ASP A 60 10.04 -21.81 -9.06
C ASP A 60 9.24 -21.02 -10.10
N ARG A 61 8.81 -19.79 -9.75
CA ARG A 61 8.28 -18.87 -10.76
C ARG A 61 9.42 -18.13 -11.41
N GLY A 62 9.76 -18.49 -12.65
CA GLY A 62 10.84 -17.91 -13.44
C GLY A 62 10.98 -16.40 -13.27
N TYR A 63 12.18 -15.94 -12.94
CA TYR A 63 12.55 -14.53 -12.75
C TYR A 63 12.04 -13.66 -13.90
N ARG A 64 11.04 -12.84 -13.66
CA ARG A 64 10.59 -11.81 -14.60
C ARG A 64 11.36 -10.52 -14.31
N ARG A 65 12.24 -10.12 -15.25
CA ARG A 65 12.96 -8.85 -15.16
C ARG A 65 11.99 -7.71 -14.87
N PRO A 66 12.27 -6.86 -13.87
CA PRO A 66 11.43 -5.72 -13.56
C PRO A 66 11.31 -4.81 -14.79
N ARG A 67 10.07 -4.45 -15.14
CA ARG A 67 9.80 -3.47 -16.19
C ARG A 67 9.71 -2.10 -15.55
N PRO A 68 10.25 -1.02 -16.17
CA PRO A 68 10.09 0.31 -15.65
C PRO A 68 8.60 0.66 -15.63
N LEU A 69 8.21 1.43 -14.66
CA LEU A 69 6.89 2.03 -14.63
C LEU A 69 6.78 3.00 -15.82
N SER A 70 5.75 2.85 -16.66
CA SER A 70 5.55 3.83 -17.73
C SER A 70 5.23 5.18 -17.08
N PRO A 71 5.94 6.27 -17.44
CA PRO A 71 5.73 7.59 -16.83
C PRO A 71 4.28 8.06 -16.94
N LEU A 72 3.63 7.76 -18.05
CA LEU A 72 2.25 8.14 -18.35
C LEU A 72 1.27 7.39 -17.44
N ARG A 73 1.47 6.08 -17.24
CA ARG A 73 0.61 5.25 -16.40
C ARG A 73 0.75 5.61 -14.90
N GLU A 74 1.95 6.05 -14.52
CA GLU A 74 2.21 6.51 -13.16
C GLU A 74 1.60 7.90 -12.95
N HIS A 75 1.80 8.82 -13.89
CA HIS A 75 1.19 10.14 -13.86
C HIS A 75 -0.34 10.05 -13.75
N LEU A 76 -0.99 9.22 -14.56
CA LEU A 76 -2.43 8.98 -14.51
C LEU A 76 -2.86 8.33 -13.17
N ARG A 77 -2.01 7.47 -12.60
CA ARG A 77 -2.29 6.82 -11.31
C ARG A 77 -2.10 7.79 -10.13
N ASP A 78 -1.18 8.72 -10.21
CA ASP A 78 -0.91 9.72 -9.18
C ASP A 78 -1.82 10.93 -9.29
N THR A 79 -2.31 11.24 -10.48
CA THR A 79 -3.24 12.34 -10.71
C THR A 79 -4.61 12.03 -10.11
N PHE A 80 -5.07 12.91 -9.22
CA PHE A 80 -6.37 12.79 -8.58
C PHE A 80 -7.53 13.08 -9.55
N TRP A 81 -7.32 13.97 -10.51
CA TRP A 81 -8.34 14.46 -11.45
C TRP A 81 -8.72 13.47 -12.56
N PHE A 82 -7.85 12.53 -12.91
CA PHE A 82 -8.10 11.60 -14.02
C PHE A 82 -9.35 10.72 -13.82
N ALA A 83 -9.55 10.20 -12.61
CA ALA A 83 -10.71 9.34 -12.33
C ALA A 83 -12.04 10.13 -12.38
N PRO A 84 -12.21 11.31 -11.76
CA PRO A 84 -13.39 12.14 -11.89
C PRO A 84 -13.69 12.56 -13.34
N THR A 85 -12.68 13.00 -14.10
CA THR A 85 -12.89 13.40 -15.51
C THR A 85 -13.36 12.24 -16.38
N THR A 86 -12.80 11.04 -16.17
CA THR A 86 -13.28 9.83 -16.84
C THR A 86 -14.73 9.52 -16.43
N GLY A 87 -15.06 9.68 -15.15
CA GLY A 87 -16.43 9.51 -14.63
C GLY A 87 -17.42 10.46 -15.28
N PHE A 88 -17.06 11.72 -15.47
CA PHE A 88 -17.91 12.71 -16.16
C PHE A 88 -18.19 12.33 -17.62
N VAL A 89 -17.16 11.88 -18.35
CA VAL A 89 -17.36 11.41 -19.73
C VAL A 89 -18.28 10.20 -19.78
N CYS A 90 -18.06 9.22 -18.88
CA CYS A 90 -18.91 8.03 -18.82
C CYS A 90 -20.38 8.37 -18.50
N VAL A 91 -20.61 9.28 -17.57
CA VAL A 91 -21.96 9.71 -17.18
C VAL A 91 -22.64 10.49 -18.31
N PHE A 92 -21.92 11.35 -18.98
CA PHE A 92 -22.47 12.08 -20.14
C PHE A 92 -22.90 11.12 -21.26
N VAL A 93 -22.07 10.12 -21.58
CA VAL A 93 -22.42 9.07 -22.54
C VAL A 93 -23.61 8.25 -22.06
N LEU A 94 -23.64 7.89 -20.76
CA LEU A 94 -24.75 7.15 -20.16
C LEU A 94 -26.06 7.93 -20.24
N TRP A 95 -26.01 9.25 -20.02
CA TRP A 95 -27.16 10.12 -20.14
C TRP A 95 -27.69 10.17 -21.58
N LEU A 96 -26.81 10.32 -22.59
CA LEU A 96 -27.21 10.28 -24.02
C LEU A 96 -27.90 8.95 -24.38
N ILE A 97 -27.33 7.83 -23.95
CA ILE A 97 -27.92 6.50 -24.20
C ILE A 97 -29.28 6.38 -23.51
N ALA A 98 -29.40 6.85 -22.27
CA ALA A 98 -30.66 6.79 -21.53
C ALA A 98 -31.75 7.69 -22.17
N THR A 99 -31.38 8.86 -22.69
CA THR A 99 -32.30 9.75 -23.42
C THR A 99 -32.82 9.07 -24.67
N GLU A 100 -31.97 8.49 -25.49
CA GLU A 100 -32.38 7.76 -26.68
C GLU A 100 -33.31 6.58 -26.37
N LEU A 101 -33.08 5.88 -25.24
CA LEU A 101 -33.93 4.80 -24.77
C LEU A 101 -35.31 5.30 -24.31
N ASP A 102 -35.33 6.41 -23.55
CA ASP A 102 -36.59 7.02 -23.12
C ASP A 102 -37.42 7.51 -24.30
N ASP A 103 -36.80 8.15 -25.31
CA ASP A 103 -37.47 8.59 -26.55
C ASP A 103 -37.99 7.41 -27.35
N ALA A 104 -37.25 6.29 -27.42
CA ALA A 104 -37.68 5.07 -28.10
C ALA A 104 -38.90 4.43 -27.40
N ILE A 105 -38.95 4.43 -26.07
CA ILE A 105 -40.09 3.92 -25.29
C ILE A 105 -41.35 4.75 -25.57
N VAL A 106 -41.23 6.09 -25.49
CA VAL A 106 -42.34 6.99 -25.78
C VAL A 106 -42.84 6.81 -27.23
N ALA A 107 -41.94 6.71 -28.21
CA ALA A 107 -42.29 6.47 -29.61
C ALA A 107 -43.00 5.13 -29.82
N LEU A 108 -42.60 4.07 -29.11
CA LEU A 108 -43.23 2.76 -29.18
C LEU A 108 -44.69 2.80 -28.64
N LEU A 109 -44.86 3.34 -27.42
CA LEU A 109 -46.19 3.49 -26.80
C LEU A 109 -47.13 4.35 -27.63
N ARG A 110 -46.62 5.39 -28.25
CA ARG A 110 -47.39 6.24 -29.16
C ARG A 110 -47.84 5.49 -30.45
N ARG A 111 -47.01 4.58 -30.99
CA ARG A 111 -47.34 3.75 -32.15
C ARG A 111 -48.43 2.74 -31.82
N GLU A 112 -48.49 2.25 -30.58
CA GLU A 112 -49.49 1.30 -30.09
C GLU A 112 -50.80 1.99 -29.63
N GLU A 113 -50.87 3.35 -29.76
CA GLU A 113 -52.01 4.17 -29.29
C GLU A 113 -52.31 4.02 -27.78
N ALA A 114 -51.29 3.57 -26.99
CA ALA A 114 -51.40 3.33 -25.54
C ALA A 114 -51.33 4.65 -24.73
N TYR A 115 -52.24 5.58 -25.02
CA TYR A 115 -52.24 6.92 -24.38
C TYR A 115 -52.54 6.89 -22.89
N ASP A 116 -53.30 5.92 -22.41
CA ASP A 116 -53.59 5.77 -20.96
C ASP A 116 -52.35 5.35 -20.20
N GLU A 117 -51.54 4.43 -20.73
CA GLU A 117 -50.26 4.03 -20.15
C GLU A 117 -49.25 5.21 -20.17
N LEU A 118 -49.21 5.94 -21.29
CA LEU A 118 -48.35 7.10 -21.41
C LEU A 118 -48.71 8.21 -20.39
N SER A 119 -50.01 8.43 -20.12
CA SER A 119 -50.46 9.40 -19.12
C SER A 119 -50.03 9.00 -17.67
N GLN A 120 -50.10 7.70 -17.37
CA GLN A 120 -49.61 7.19 -16.06
C GLN A 120 -48.09 7.36 -15.93
N LEU A 121 -47.34 7.12 -17.01
CA LEU A 121 -45.89 7.32 -17.02
C LEU A 121 -45.49 8.80 -16.85
N ILE A 122 -46.25 9.71 -17.46
CA ILE A 122 -46.04 11.16 -17.25
C ILE A 122 -46.29 11.54 -15.80
N ALA A 123 -47.38 11.07 -15.19
CA ALA A 123 -47.69 11.33 -13.78
C ALA A 123 -46.56 10.78 -12.85
N PHE A 124 -46.12 9.56 -13.09
CA PHE A 124 -45.01 8.95 -12.36
C PHE A 124 -43.70 9.75 -12.53
N SER A 125 -43.44 10.26 -13.72
CA SER A 125 -42.26 11.09 -14.04
C SER A 125 -42.25 12.39 -13.22
N GLN A 126 -43.40 13.05 -13.03
CA GLN A 126 -43.52 14.26 -12.24
C GLN A 126 -43.21 14.00 -10.75
N ASP A 127 -43.67 12.88 -10.20
CA ASP A 127 -43.31 12.45 -8.85
C ASP A 127 -41.82 12.13 -8.74
N ALA A 128 -41.26 11.43 -9.75
CA ALA A 128 -39.83 11.12 -9.81
C ALA A 128 -38.95 12.38 -9.86
N LYS A 129 -39.39 13.48 -10.46
CA LYS A 129 -38.67 14.77 -10.48
C LYS A 129 -38.36 15.27 -9.08
N THR A 130 -39.29 15.15 -8.14
CA THR A 130 -39.09 15.54 -6.74
C THR A 130 -38.02 14.69 -6.09
N ILE A 131 -38.02 13.38 -6.34
CA ILE A 131 -37.01 12.44 -5.84
C ILE A 131 -35.63 12.81 -6.41
N VAL A 132 -35.54 13.03 -7.73
CA VAL A 132 -34.28 13.41 -8.39
C VAL A 132 -33.71 14.71 -7.84
N THR A 133 -34.56 15.72 -7.60
CA THR A 133 -34.16 17.00 -7.00
C THR A 133 -33.60 16.80 -5.58
N THR A 134 -34.29 15.96 -4.79
CA THR A 134 -33.84 15.62 -3.43
C THR A 134 -32.50 14.87 -3.47
N ILE A 135 -32.31 13.91 -4.38
CA ILE A 135 -31.07 13.17 -4.57
C ILE A 135 -29.94 14.13 -4.96
N SER A 136 -30.20 15.06 -5.90
CA SER A 136 -29.22 16.04 -6.33
C SER A 136 -28.70 16.90 -5.15
N SER A 137 -29.61 17.41 -4.36
CA SER A 137 -29.27 18.21 -3.15
C SER A 137 -28.51 17.39 -2.10
N ALA A 138 -28.95 16.15 -1.86
CA ALA A 138 -28.27 15.23 -0.94
C ALA A 138 -26.84 14.89 -1.44
N MET A 139 -26.66 14.63 -2.74
CA MET A 139 -25.35 14.32 -3.31
C MET A 139 -24.34 15.44 -3.11
N MET A 140 -24.75 16.70 -3.25
CA MET A 140 -23.87 17.84 -2.97
C MET A 140 -23.37 17.85 -1.54
N THR A 141 -24.27 17.58 -0.56
CA THR A 141 -23.90 17.45 0.84
C THR A 141 -22.94 16.28 1.09
N PHE A 142 -23.22 15.11 0.51
CA PHE A 142 -22.35 13.94 0.64
C PHE A 142 -20.96 14.18 0.05
N ILE A 143 -20.84 14.86 -1.08
CA ILE A 143 -19.53 15.24 -1.66
C ILE A 143 -18.74 16.07 -0.66
N GLY A 144 -19.37 17.06 0.00
CA GLY A 144 -18.73 17.86 1.05
C GLY A 144 -18.24 17.02 2.24
N VAL A 145 -19.05 16.07 2.70
CA VAL A 145 -18.69 15.15 3.80
C VAL A 145 -17.51 14.25 3.39
N VAL A 146 -17.56 13.63 2.22
CA VAL A 146 -16.47 12.77 1.72
C VAL A 146 -15.17 13.55 1.60
N PHE A 147 -15.24 14.79 1.09
CA PHE A 147 -14.07 15.66 0.98
C PHE A 147 -13.51 16.03 2.36
N SER A 148 -14.38 16.40 3.30
CA SER A 148 -14.01 16.74 4.69
C SER A 148 -13.31 15.55 5.38
N ILE A 149 -13.89 14.35 5.30
CA ILE A 149 -13.29 13.13 5.87
C ILE A 149 -11.93 12.84 5.22
N SER A 150 -11.82 13.02 3.88
CA SER A 150 -10.55 12.84 3.18
C SER A 150 -9.47 13.81 3.67
N LEU A 151 -9.83 15.07 3.89
CA LEU A 151 -8.91 16.10 4.35
C LEU A 151 -8.42 15.79 5.77
N VAL A 152 -9.34 15.46 6.69
CA VAL A 152 -9.02 15.08 8.07
C VAL A 152 -8.11 13.85 8.09
N ALA A 153 -8.41 12.82 7.27
CA ALA A 153 -7.58 11.63 7.18
C ALA A 153 -6.16 11.93 6.72
N VAL A 154 -5.99 12.81 5.72
CA VAL A 154 -4.66 13.25 5.25
C VAL A 154 -3.93 14.05 6.32
N GLN A 155 -4.63 14.95 7.04
CA GLN A 155 -4.04 15.72 8.15
C GLN A 155 -3.56 14.82 9.28
N MET A 156 -4.38 13.86 9.72
CA MET A 156 -3.99 12.89 10.75
C MET A 156 -2.81 12.03 10.32
N ALA A 157 -2.85 11.51 9.08
CA ALA A 157 -1.75 10.72 8.53
C ALA A 157 -0.43 11.53 8.44
N SER A 158 -0.50 12.81 8.12
CA SER A 158 0.67 13.69 8.09
C SER A 158 1.23 13.99 9.49
N GLY A 159 0.36 14.09 10.50
CA GLY A 159 0.73 14.33 11.88
C GLY A 159 1.36 13.13 12.58
N GLN A 160 0.77 11.95 12.42
CA GLN A 160 1.19 10.72 13.10
C GLN A 160 2.26 9.92 12.32
N LEU A 161 2.20 9.95 10.99
CA LEU A 161 3.12 9.26 10.11
C LEU A 161 4.09 10.25 9.45
N THR A 162 4.96 9.75 8.61
CA THR A 162 5.86 10.60 7.85
C THR A 162 5.21 11.13 6.56
N PRO A 163 5.63 12.29 6.02
CA PRO A 163 5.11 12.81 4.74
C PRO A 163 5.22 11.81 3.57
N ARG A 164 6.20 10.90 3.64
CA ARG A 164 6.40 9.84 2.64
C ARG A 164 5.25 8.83 2.61
N VAL A 165 4.56 8.63 3.76
CA VAL A 165 3.44 7.70 3.90
C VAL A 165 2.13 8.31 3.42
N VAL A 166 1.98 9.64 3.45
CA VAL A 166 0.79 10.37 2.98
C VAL A 166 0.42 9.98 1.54
N ARG A 167 1.42 9.68 0.71
CA ARG A 167 1.18 9.19 -0.66
C ARG A 167 0.34 7.90 -0.73
N ILE A 168 0.38 7.05 0.30
CA ILE A 168 -0.44 5.83 0.37
C ILE A 168 -1.93 6.19 0.40
N PHE A 169 -2.29 7.28 1.07
CA PHE A 169 -3.65 7.82 1.16
C PHE A 169 -4.10 8.40 -0.18
N VAL A 170 -3.27 9.27 -0.78
CA VAL A 170 -3.57 9.91 -2.07
C VAL A 170 -3.75 8.88 -3.21
N ARG A 171 -3.03 7.76 -3.15
CA ARG A 171 -3.13 6.64 -4.11
C ARG A 171 -4.27 5.67 -3.80
N SER A 172 -5.10 5.91 -2.80
CA SER A 172 -6.24 5.04 -2.48
C SER A 172 -7.21 4.96 -3.65
N ARG A 173 -7.40 3.74 -4.18
CA ARG A 173 -8.37 3.49 -5.26
C ARG A 173 -9.81 3.70 -4.80
N ILE A 174 -10.09 3.33 -3.55
CA ILE A 174 -11.43 3.45 -2.96
C ILE A 174 -11.81 4.92 -2.89
N SER A 175 -10.95 5.80 -2.35
CA SER A 175 -11.23 7.24 -2.26
C SER A 175 -11.48 7.87 -3.63
N LYS A 176 -10.65 7.51 -4.64
CA LYS A 176 -10.82 8.00 -6.01
C LYS A 176 -12.13 7.53 -6.64
N LEU A 177 -12.43 6.22 -6.50
CA LEU A 177 -13.65 5.63 -7.03
C LEU A 177 -14.90 6.24 -6.38
N THR A 178 -14.92 6.34 -5.05
CA THR A 178 -16.03 6.93 -4.32
C THR A 178 -16.28 8.37 -4.76
N LEU A 179 -15.26 9.22 -4.77
CA LEU A 179 -15.43 10.60 -5.22
C LEU A 179 -15.89 10.68 -6.68
N THR A 180 -15.36 9.80 -7.56
CA THR A 180 -15.77 9.74 -8.96
C THR A 180 -17.24 9.39 -9.09
N VAL A 181 -17.72 8.36 -8.38
CA VAL A 181 -19.13 7.95 -8.44
C VAL A 181 -20.06 9.00 -7.86
N PHE A 182 -19.67 9.64 -6.75
CA PHE A 182 -20.49 10.73 -6.16
C PHE A 182 -20.61 11.92 -7.10
N LEU A 183 -19.49 12.39 -7.69
CA LEU A 183 -19.51 13.48 -8.66
C LEU A 183 -20.30 13.09 -9.93
N ALA A 184 -20.15 11.84 -10.37
CA ALA A 184 -20.87 11.28 -11.49
C ALA A 184 -22.39 11.22 -11.24
N THR A 185 -22.81 10.72 -10.07
CA THR A 185 -24.22 10.68 -9.66
C THR A 185 -24.82 12.08 -9.58
N PHE A 186 -24.07 13.03 -9.00
CA PHE A 186 -24.50 14.42 -8.92
C PHE A 186 -24.67 15.03 -10.33
N LEU A 187 -23.67 14.90 -11.21
CA LEU A 187 -23.77 15.40 -12.59
C LEU A 187 -24.92 14.73 -13.35
N PHE A 188 -25.06 13.41 -13.20
CA PHE A 188 -26.16 12.67 -13.83
C PHE A 188 -27.53 13.19 -13.36
N SER A 189 -27.68 13.46 -12.05
CA SER A 189 -28.93 14.02 -11.52
C SER A 189 -29.27 15.39 -12.09
N LEU A 190 -28.26 16.24 -12.33
CA LEU A 190 -28.46 17.54 -12.98
C LEU A 190 -28.87 17.39 -14.46
N LEU A 191 -28.22 16.45 -15.18
CA LEU A 191 -28.56 16.16 -16.58
C LEU A 191 -29.98 15.59 -16.70
N VAL A 192 -30.34 14.65 -15.80
CA VAL A 192 -31.72 14.13 -15.75
C VAL A 192 -32.73 15.21 -15.45
N LEU A 193 -32.40 16.12 -14.52
CA LEU A 193 -33.28 17.24 -14.18
C LEU A 193 -33.52 18.18 -15.38
N SER A 194 -32.54 18.34 -16.28
CA SER A 194 -32.69 19.10 -17.53
C SER A 194 -33.54 18.38 -18.58
N SER A 195 -33.74 17.07 -18.47
CA SER A 195 -34.56 16.28 -19.39
C SER A 195 -36.06 16.28 -19.06
N TYR A 196 -36.44 16.85 -17.90
CA TYR A 196 -37.88 16.96 -17.55
C TYR A 196 -38.53 18.10 -18.32
N GLU A 197 -39.44 17.73 -19.22
CA GLU A 197 -40.29 18.67 -19.95
C GLU A 197 -41.46 19.18 -19.08
N SER A 198 -41.95 20.36 -19.38
CA SER A 198 -43.11 20.94 -18.72
C SER A 198 -44.46 20.56 -19.41
N GLU A 199 -44.37 19.90 -20.54
CA GLU A 199 -45.53 19.47 -21.30
C GLU A 199 -46.18 18.25 -20.66
N THR A 200 -47.49 18.30 -20.46
CA THR A 200 -48.28 17.23 -19.83
C THR A 200 -49.27 16.55 -20.79
N ASP A 201 -49.36 17.05 -22.00
CA ASP A 201 -50.24 16.42 -23.02
C ASP A 201 -49.55 15.18 -23.59
N PRO A 202 -50.15 13.94 -23.43
CA PRO A 202 -49.56 12.70 -23.96
C PRO A 202 -49.32 12.70 -25.47
N ARG A 203 -50.00 13.60 -26.21
CA ARG A 203 -49.83 13.72 -27.66
C ARG A 203 -48.62 14.58 -28.07
N LEU A 204 -48.19 15.48 -27.19
CA LEU A 204 -47.15 16.47 -27.44
C LEU A 204 -45.82 16.12 -26.77
N VAL A 205 -45.84 15.36 -25.67
CA VAL A 205 -44.64 14.96 -24.91
C VAL A 205 -43.68 14.19 -25.80
N VAL A 206 -42.44 14.68 -25.91
CA VAL A 206 -41.39 14.05 -26.72
C VAL A 206 -40.65 12.96 -25.94
N SER A 207 -40.31 13.23 -24.66
CA SER A 207 -39.55 12.31 -23.82
C SER A 207 -40.12 12.26 -22.40
N VAL A 208 -40.12 11.06 -21.80
CA VAL A 208 -40.41 10.85 -20.36
C VAL A 208 -39.22 10.15 -19.73
N PRO A 209 -38.48 10.78 -18.81
CA PRO A 209 -37.21 10.28 -18.29
C PRO A 209 -37.39 9.12 -17.30
N LEU A 210 -37.85 7.96 -17.77
CA LEU A 210 -38.07 6.74 -16.97
C LEU A 210 -36.76 5.99 -16.69
N VAL A 211 -36.05 5.64 -17.77
CA VAL A 211 -34.75 4.93 -17.67
C VAL A 211 -33.75 5.77 -16.94
N GLN A 212 -33.74 7.08 -17.20
CA GLN A 212 -32.88 8.04 -16.52
C GLN A 212 -33.19 8.07 -15.00
N SER A 213 -34.48 8.09 -14.61
CA SER A 213 -34.90 8.09 -13.20
C SER A 213 -34.57 6.78 -12.48
N LEU A 214 -34.67 5.63 -13.17
CA LEU A 214 -34.23 4.34 -12.63
C LEU A 214 -32.70 4.29 -12.45
N LEU A 215 -31.95 4.77 -13.42
CA LEU A 215 -30.49 4.79 -13.37
C LEU A 215 -29.98 5.66 -12.21
N ILE A 216 -30.63 6.81 -11.91
CA ILE A 216 -30.23 7.65 -10.79
C ILE A 216 -30.44 6.94 -9.44
N LEU A 217 -31.50 6.14 -9.29
CA LEU A 217 -31.71 5.33 -8.08
C LEU A 217 -30.62 4.24 -7.95
N VAL A 218 -30.23 3.61 -9.05
CA VAL A 218 -29.13 2.64 -9.05
C VAL A 218 -27.80 3.32 -8.69
N LEU A 219 -27.50 4.48 -9.27
CA LEU A 219 -26.30 5.26 -8.94
C LEU A 219 -26.31 5.75 -7.49
N LEU A 220 -27.46 6.14 -6.94
CA LEU A 220 -27.62 6.48 -5.54
C LEU A 220 -27.30 5.28 -4.64
N GLY A 221 -27.89 4.11 -4.92
CA GLY A 221 -27.61 2.89 -4.14
C GLY A 221 -26.13 2.51 -4.19
N LEU A 222 -25.50 2.61 -5.36
CA LEU A 222 -24.06 2.40 -5.52
C LEU A 222 -23.24 3.42 -4.73
N SER A 223 -23.65 4.69 -4.73
CA SER A 223 -23.00 5.76 -3.97
C SER A 223 -23.05 5.44 -2.47
N LEU A 224 -24.21 5.10 -1.91
CA LEU A 224 -24.37 4.76 -0.51
C LEU A 224 -23.49 3.55 -0.11
N LEU A 225 -23.49 2.49 -0.93
CA LEU A 225 -22.61 1.33 -0.71
C LEU A 225 -21.13 1.74 -0.68
N LEU A 226 -20.71 2.51 -1.68
CA LEU A 226 -19.33 3.02 -1.75
C LEU A 226 -18.98 3.95 -0.58
N PHE A 227 -19.94 4.71 -0.06
CA PHE A 227 -19.72 5.54 1.12
C PHE A 227 -19.36 4.69 2.35
N VAL A 228 -20.11 3.62 2.61
CA VAL A 228 -19.81 2.71 3.73
C VAL A 228 -18.43 2.08 3.58
N VAL A 229 -18.10 1.61 2.36
CA VAL A 229 -16.78 1.04 2.05
C VAL A 229 -15.68 2.09 2.21
N TYR A 230 -15.92 3.32 1.75
CA TYR A 230 -14.98 4.43 1.86
C TYR A 230 -14.67 4.79 3.32
N VAL A 231 -15.71 4.97 4.15
CA VAL A 231 -15.53 5.27 5.59
C VAL A 231 -14.73 4.16 6.27
N SER A 232 -15.12 2.89 6.04
CA SER A 232 -14.42 1.74 6.60
C SER A 232 -12.95 1.66 6.15
N ALA A 233 -12.68 1.95 4.86
CA ALA A 233 -11.32 1.96 4.33
C ALA A 233 -10.49 3.12 4.88
N THR A 234 -11.11 4.30 5.06
CA THR A 234 -10.44 5.49 5.61
C THR A 234 -10.07 5.27 7.07
N LEU A 235 -10.99 4.74 7.89
CA LEU A 235 -10.70 4.39 9.29
C LEU A 235 -9.55 3.39 9.42
N ARG A 236 -9.48 2.38 8.55
CA ARG A 236 -8.34 1.43 8.52
C ARG A 236 -7.02 2.09 8.14
N LEU A 237 -7.05 3.07 7.24
CA LEU A 237 -5.84 3.80 6.85
C LEU A 237 -5.35 4.74 7.96
N MET A 238 -6.21 5.19 8.86
CA MET A 238 -5.83 5.99 10.03
C MET A 238 -5.11 5.17 11.11
N GLN A 239 -5.24 3.84 11.08
CA GLN A 239 -4.52 2.95 11.99
C GLN A 239 -3.10 2.72 11.48
N VAL A 240 -2.11 2.84 12.35
CA VAL A 240 -0.68 2.69 11.98
C VAL A 240 -0.36 1.25 11.58
N GLY A 241 -0.88 0.25 12.29
CA GLY A 241 -0.61 -1.17 12.05
C GLY A 241 -0.83 -1.62 10.59
N PRO A 242 -2.01 -1.39 9.97
CA PRO A 242 -2.25 -1.70 8.56
C PRO A 242 -1.31 -0.99 7.58
N VAL A 243 -0.84 0.22 7.90
CA VAL A 243 0.13 0.97 7.09
C VAL A 243 1.51 0.31 7.16
N VAL A 244 1.99 0.00 8.37
CA VAL A 244 3.25 -0.73 8.61
C VAL A 244 3.24 -2.08 7.91
N ASP A 245 2.14 -2.85 8.03
CA ASP A 245 1.97 -4.11 7.33
C ASP A 245 1.97 -3.99 5.81
N LYS A 246 1.40 -2.91 5.28
CA LYS A 246 1.41 -2.64 3.84
C LYS A 246 2.83 -2.36 3.34
N ILE A 247 3.59 -1.52 4.06
CA ILE A 247 4.99 -1.23 3.73
C ILE A 247 5.81 -2.53 3.76
N ALA A 248 5.66 -3.33 4.81
CA ALA A 248 6.35 -4.62 4.92
C ALA A 248 6.02 -5.55 3.75
N ARG A 249 4.74 -5.75 3.42
CA ARG A 249 4.32 -6.57 2.26
C ARG A 249 4.87 -6.06 0.93
N ASP A 250 4.91 -4.75 0.74
CA ASP A 250 5.44 -4.16 -0.48
C ASP A 250 6.97 -4.36 -0.57
N SER A 251 7.70 -4.27 0.56
CA SER A 251 9.12 -4.58 0.67
C SER A 251 9.42 -6.05 0.35
N PHE A 252 8.63 -6.99 0.87
CA PHE A 252 8.74 -8.41 0.53
C PHE A 252 8.47 -8.70 -0.95
N ARG A 253 7.59 -7.94 -1.61
CA ARG A 253 7.39 -8.07 -3.06
C ARG A 253 8.62 -7.63 -3.87
N VAL A 254 9.32 -6.59 -3.43
CA VAL A 254 10.59 -6.17 -4.05
C VAL A 254 11.62 -7.27 -3.86
N LEU A 255 11.76 -7.80 -2.64
CA LEU A 255 12.66 -8.90 -2.32
C LEU A 255 12.42 -10.13 -3.23
N GLY A 256 11.17 -10.48 -3.48
CA GLY A 256 10.82 -11.59 -4.38
C GLY A 256 11.16 -11.36 -5.86
N ARG A 257 11.56 -10.15 -6.25
CA ARG A 257 11.95 -9.77 -7.61
C ARG A 257 13.46 -9.61 -7.79
N LEU A 258 14.25 -9.77 -6.72
CA LEU A 258 15.70 -9.71 -6.84
C LEU A 258 16.21 -10.90 -7.65
N PRO A 259 17.18 -10.70 -8.55
CA PRO A 259 17.85 -11.80 -9.24
C PRO A 259 18.53 -12.69 -8.21
N ARG A 260 18.28 -13.98 -8.29
CA ARG A 260 18.94 -15.01 -7.49
C ARG A 260 20.00 -15.66 -8.39
N GLY A 261 21.20 -15.19 -8.35
CA GLY A 261 22.32 -15.81 -9.08
C GLY A 261 23.61 -15.59 -8.28
N PRO A 262 24.56 -16.52 -8.33
CA PRO A 262 25.86 -16.26 -7.75
C PRO A 262 26.44 -14.99 -8.40
N GLY A 263 26.79 -14.01 -7.57
CA GLY A 263 27.64 -12.92 -7.97
C GLY A 263 28.96 -13.55 -8.43
N GLY A 264 29.18 -13.65 -9.74
CA GLY A 264 30.51 -14.00 -10.25
C GLY A 264 31.35 -12.72 -10.17
N GLU A 265 32.59 -12.84 -9.81
CA GLU A 265 33.62 -11.82 -9.97
C GLU A 265 34.01 -11.67 -11.46
N ASP A 266 33.02 -11.58 -12.35
CA ASP A 266 33.33 -11.28 -13.76
C ASP A 266 33.80 -9.79 -13.78
N ASP A 267 35.08 -9.57 -13.83
CA ASP A 267 35.67 -8.26 -14.09
C ASP A 267 35.10 -7.71 -15.40
N PRO A 268 34.40 -6.57 -15.39
CA PRO A 268 33.82 -6.00 -16.60
C PRO A 268 34.87 -5.52 -17.60
N GLY A 269 36.18 -5.61 -17.29
CA GLY A 269 37.28 -5.11 -18.09
C GLY A 269 37.42 -3.57 -18.03
N PRO A 270 38.29 -2.99 -18.88
CA PRO A 270 38.57 -1.56 -18.85
C PRO A 270 37.33 -0.72 -19.22
N GLU A 271 37.15 0.40 -18.50
CA GLU A 271 36.12 1.35 -18.79
C GLU A 271 36.40 2.09 -20.10
N THR A 272 35.46 2.04 -21.05
CA THR A 272 35.59 2.67 -22.37
C THR A 272 34.92 4.04 -22.43
N ALA A 273 33.79 4.22 -21.74
CA ALA A 273 33.04 5.47 -21.77
C ALA A 273 32.10 5.59 -20.56
N ARG A 274 31.71 6.83 -20.27
CA ARG A 274 30.65 7.18 -19.30
C ARG A 274 29.47 7.84 -19.98
N VAL A 275 28.28 7.54 -19.49
CA VAL A 275 27.03 8.18 -19.86
C VAL A 275 26.54 9.01 -18.69
N THR A 276 26.44 10.30 -18.90
CA THR A 276 26.00 11.27 -17.88
C THR A 276 24.50 11.49 -17.92
N HIS A 277 23.93 11.86 -16.77
CA HIS A 277 22.56 12.34 -16.67
C HIS A 277 22.43 13.75 -17.25
N GLU A 278 21.48 13.97 -18.14
CA GLU A 278 21.22 15.29 -18.77
C GLU A 278 19.84 15.85 -18.41
N GLY A 279 19.02 15.07 -17.66
CA GLY A 279 17.69 15.48 -17.23
C GLY A 279 17.71 16.40 -16.01
N ARG A 280 16.55 16.61 -15.40
CA ARG A 280 16.43 17.35 -14.14
C ARG A 280 17.05 16.55 -13.01
N ALA A 281 17.62 17.27 -12.00
CA ALA A 281 18.07 16.64 -10.77
C ALA A 281 16.93 15.89 -10.06
N GLY A 282 17.26 14.77 -9.47
CA GLY A 282 16.27 13.93 -8.77
C GLY A 282 16.86 12.60 -8.29
N VAL A 283 16.01 11.73 -7.83
CA VAL A 283 16.39 10.40 -7.33
C VAL A 283 16.35 9.38 -8.48
N LEU A 284 17.38 8.56 -8.60
CA LEU A 284 17.38 7.40 -9.49
C LEU A 284 16.30 6.42 -9.02
N ARG A 285 15.16 6.43 -9.69
CA ARG A 285 13.97 5.70 -9.26
C ARG A 285 13.96 4.24 -9.69
N ASP A 286 14.23 4.01 -10.97
CA ASP A 286 14.25 2.69 -11.57
C ASP A 286 15.05 2.66 -12.88
N VAL A 287 15.46 1.46 -13.27
CA VAL A 287 16.15 1.22 -14.54
C VAL A 287 15.48 0.10 -15.33
N ASN A 288 15.45 0.24 -16.65
CA ASN A 288 14.99 -0.81 -17.55
C ASN A 288 16.10 -1.84 -17.81
N THR A 289 16.30 -2.76 -16.85
CA THR A 289 17.33 -3.79 -16.92
C THR A 289 17.27 -4.60 -18.22
N ALA A 290 16.07 -4.94 -18.70
CA ALA A 290 15.89 -5.71 -19.93
C ALA A 290 16.34 -4.92 -21.20
N ARG A 291 16.17 -3.60 -21.19
CA ARG A 291 16.58 -2.73 -22.28
C ARG A 291 18.08 -2.49 -22.28
N LEU A 292 18.65 -2.28 -21.08
CA LEU A 292 20.10 -2.16 -20.89
C LEU A 292 20.84 -3.43 -21.29
N VAL A 293 20.39 -4.60 -20.82
CA VAL A 293 20.99 -5.90 -21.20
C VAL A 293 20.91 -6.15 -22.70
N ARG A 294 19.80 -5.77 -23.36
CA ARG A 294 19.70 -5.88 -24.84
C ARG A 294 20.63 -4.94 -25.58
N ALA A 295 20.78 -3.70 -25.07
CA ALA A 295 21.70 -2.73 -25.66
C ALA A 295 23.15 -3.19 -25.50
N ALA A 296 23.55 -3.65 -24.32
CA ALA A 296 24.86 -4.19 -24.02
C ALA A 296 25.21 -5.42 -24.90
N ARG A 297 24.27 -6.35 -25.05
CA ARG A 297 24.46 -7.54 -25.89
C ARG A 297 24.71 -7.21 -27.35
N ARG A 298 24.02 -6.21 -27.90
CA ARG A 298 24.15 -5.83 -29.32
C ARG A 298 25.51 -5.23 -29.66
N GLN A 299 26.17 -4.61 -28.71
CA GLN A 299 27.48 -3.96 -28.88
C GLN A 299 28.61 -4.72 -28.19
N ASP A 300 28.29 -5.90 -27.66
CA ASP A 300 29.24 -6.79 -26.92
C ASP A 300 29.95 -6.07 -25.77
N VAL A 301 29.24 -5.26 -25.01
CA VAL A 301 29.73 -4.49 -23.85
C VAL A 301 29.14 -5.00 -22.55
N VAL A 302 29.76 -4.61 -21.43
CA VAL A 302 29.21 -4.69 -20.09
C VAL A 302 28.87 -3.26 -19.63
N LEU A 303 27.67 -3.05 -19.14
CA LEU A 303 27.24 -1.81 -18.53
C LEU A 303 27.33 -1.91 -17.01
N ARG A 304 27.83 -0.87 -16.34
CA ARG A 304 27.75 -0.75 -14.88
C ARG A 304 26.91 0.45 -14.53
N LEU A 305 25.89 0.25 -13.69
CA LEU A 305 25.11 1.33 -13.10
C LEU A 305 25.95 1.94 -11.97
N ILE A 306 26.33 3.23 -12.09
CA ILE A 306 27.21 3.88 -11.12
C ILE A 306 26.45 4.26 -9.85
N PRO A 307 25.33 5.02 -9.89
CA PRO A 307 24.54 5.28 -8.71
C PRO A 307 23.66 4.09 -8.35
N ARG A 308 23.40 3.89 -7.05
CA ARG A 308 22.42 2.92 -6.57
C ARG A 308 21.00 3.41 -6.83
N ILE A 309 20.03 2.50 -6.95
CA ILE A 309 18.62 2.87 -6.93
C ILE A 309 18.31 3.56 -5.61
N GLY A 310 17.74 4.77 -5.69
CA GLY A 310 17.48 5.62 -4.53
C GLY A 310 18.49 6.76 -4.33
N ASP A 311 19.62 6.76 -5.04
CA ASP A 311 20.59 7.85 -4.98
C ASP A 311 20.08 9.11 -5.69
N PHE A 312 20.46 10.26 -5.18
CA PHE A 312 20.17 11.54 -5.80
C PHE A 312 21.22 11.85 -6.88
N VAL A 313 20.76 12.14 -8.08
CA VAL A 313 21.60 12.43 -9.23
C VAL A 313 21.32 13.84 -9.76
N VAL A 314 22.37 14.53 -10.15
CA VAL A 314 22.29 15.88 -10.74
C VAL A 314 22.71 15.84 -12.22
N PRO A 315 22.35 16.84 -13.05
CA PRO A 315 22.85 16.95 -14.40
C PRO A 315 24.39 16.93 -14.44
N GLY A 316 24.96 16.17 -15.38
CA GLY A 316 26.41 15.95 -15.47
C GLY A 316 26.94 14.75 -14.66
N THR A 317 26.19 14.22 -13.69
CA THR A 317 26.62 13.04 -12.95
C THR A 317 26.66 11.80 -13.86
N PRO A 318 27.73 11.00 -13.83
CA PRO A 318 27.80 9.75 -14.57
C PRO A 318 26.81 8.74 -13.98
N VAL A 319 25.95 8.16 -14.84
CA VAL A 319 24.93 7.19 -14.42
C VAL A 319 25.22 5.78 -14.90
N LEU A 320 25.94 5.63 -16.02
CA LEU A 320 26.37 4.34 -16.56
C LEU A 320 27.82 4.42 -16.98
N ALA A 321 28.62 3.42 -16.59
CA ALA A 321 29.91 3.10 -17.19
C ALA A 321 29.74 2.03 -18.26
N VAL A 322 30.50 2.14 -19.34
CA VAL A 322 30.54 1.17 -20.45
C VAL A 322 31.93 0.52 -20.45
N HIS A 323 31.96 -0.80 -20.44
CA HIS A 323 33.18 -1.57 -20.44
C HIS A 323 33.26 -2.47 -21.70
N GLY A 324 34.40 -2.47 -22.37
CA GLY A 324 34.61 -3.21 -23.61
C GLY A 324 33.97 -2.55 -24.83
N GLY A 325 33.97 -3.20 -25.96
CA GLY A 325 33.30 -2.95 -27.23
C GLY A 325 32.94 -1.50 -27.61
N SER A 326 31.98 -1.35 -28.54
CA SER A 326 31.50 -0.05 -28.99
C SER A 326 30.35 0.47 -28.12
N VAL A 327 30.39 1.78 -27.84
CA VAL A 327 29.37 2.44 -26.96
C VAL A 327 27.97 2.36 -27.58
N PRO A 328 26.98 1.78 -26.88
CA PRO A 328 25.60 1.78 -27.37
C PRO A 328 25.06 3.21 -27.54
N PRO A 329 24.08 3.43 -28.45
CA PRO A 329 23.49 4.76 -28.66
C PRO A 329 23.03 5.41 -27.35
N ARG A 330 23.61 6.57 -27.01
CA ARG A 330 23.41 7.27 -25.74
C ARG A 330 21.94 7.52 -25.43
N HIS A 331 21.09 7.84 -26.41
CA HIS A 331 19.67 8.05 -26.23
C HIS A 331 18.94 6.80 -25.70
N ARG A 332 19.34 5.60 -26.13
CA ARG A 332 18.78 4.32 -25.64
C ARG A 332 19.19 4.01 -24.22
N LEU A 333 20.42 4.34 -23.85
CA LEU A 333 20.92 4.17 -22.49
C LEU A 333 20.21 5.13 -21.55
N ARG A 334 20.12 6.41 -21.89
CA ARG A 334 19.42 7.45 -21.10
C ARG A 334 17.94 7.15 -20.92
N SER A 335 17.25 6.77 -21.99
CA SER A 335 15.81 6.41 -21.90
C SER A 335 15.52 5.12 -21.10
N SER A 336 16.59 4.42 -20.68
CA SER A 336 16.47 3.24 -19.82
C SER A 336 16.68 3.54 -18.35
N VAL A 337 17.08 4.76 -18.00
CA VAL A 337 17.28 5.23 -16.63
C VAL A 337 16.18 6.24 -16.31
N SER A 338 15.49 6.04 -15.22
CA SER A 338 14.36 6.88 -14.79
C SER A 338 14.72 7.64 -13.52
N VAL A 339 14.74 8.96 -13.63
CA VAL A 339 14.96 9.90 -12.51
C VAL A 339 13.64 10.59 -12.16
N SER A 340 13.33 10.69 -10.87
CA SER A 340 12.09 11.27 -10.36
C SER A 340 12.36 12.14 -9.14
N VAL A 341 11.40 12.99 -8.78
CA VAL A 341 11.49 13.79 -7.55
C VAL A 341 11.57 12.92 -6.30
N GLU A 342 10.96 11.72 -6.33
CA GLU A 342 10.81 10.89 -5.15
C GLU A 342 11.17 9.42 -5.38
N ARG A 343 11.64 8.77 -4.29
CA ARG A 343 11.88 7.32 -4.24
C ARG A 343 10.60 6.51 -4.35
N THR A 344 10.68 5.31 -4.88
CA THR A 344 9.58 4.34 -4.94
C THR A 344 10.04 2.95 -4.53
N LEU A 345 9.13 2.15 -3.99
CA LEU A 345 9.37 0.75 -3.61
C LEU A 345 9.60 -0.21 -4.81
N HIS A 346 9.61 0.30 -6.05
CA HIS A 346 9.56 -0.59 -7.22
C HIS A 346 10.80 -1.47 -7.40
N GLN A 347 12.00 -0.91 -7.23
CA GLN A 347 13.29 -1.60 -7.34
C GLN A 347 14.22 -1.32 -6.15
N ASP A 348 13.80 -0.50 -5.19
CA ASP A 348 14.59 -0.05 -4.06
C ASP A 348 14.31 -0.93 -2.83
N LEU A 349 15.22 -1.85 -2.54
CA LEU A 349 15.11 -2.78 -1.42
C LEU A 349 15.20 -2.05 -0.06
N ALA A 350 16.06 -1.04 0.03
CA ALA A 350 16.29 -0.31 1.28
C ALA A 350 15.16 0.67 1.60
N PHE A 351 14.39 1.11 0.61
CA PHE A 351 13.38 2.15 0.81
C PHE A 351 12.24 1.73 1.72
N GLY A 352 11.80 0.47 1.64
CA GLY A 352 10.78 -0.05 2.55
C GLY A 352 11.26 -0.11 4.00
N LEU A 353 12.50 -0.57 4.19
CA LEU A 353 13.15 -0.57 5.50
C LEU A 353 13.28 0.87 6.04
N ARG A 354 13.73 1.81 5.21
CA ARG A 354 13.81 3.24 5.58
C ARG A 354 12.44 3.80 6.00
N GLN A 355 11.36 3.46 5.30
CA GLN A 355 10.02 3.91 5.68
C GLN A 355 9.59 3.38 7.06
N LEU A 356 9.89 2.11 7.37
CA LEU A 356 9.60 1.54 8.70
C LEU A 356 10.43 2.24 9.79
N THR A 357 11.71 2.48 9.53
CA THR A 357 12.60 3.21 10.42
C THR A 357 12.11 4.65 10.64
N ASP A 358 11.74 5.37 9.58
CA ASP A 358 11.19 6.73 9.67
C ASP A 358 9.92 6.78 10.55
N ILE A 359 9.03 5.77 10.44
CA ILE A 359 7.82 5.69 11.28
C ILE A 359 8.20 5.42 12.74
N ALA A 360 9.13 4.49 13.00
CA ALA A 360 9.61 4.22 14.35
C ALA A 360 10.24 5.44 15.01
N LEU A 361 11.08 6.18 14.29
CA LEU A 361 11.68 7.43 14.76
C LEU A 361 10.63 8.51 15.05
N ARG A 362 9.62 8.62 14.20
CA ARG A 362 8.51 9.55 14.44
C ARG A 362 7.72 9.17 15.69
N ALA A 363 7.44 7.87 15.86
CA ALA A 363 6.75 7.35 17.03
C ALA A 363 7.53 7.61 18.34
N LEU A 364 8.86 7.52 18.28
CA LEU A 364 9.76 7.77 19.41
C LEU A 364 10.05 9.27 19.65
N SER A 365 9.58 10.16 18.79
CA SER A 365 9.80 11.60 19.00
C SER A 365 9.06 12.08 20.26
N THR A 366 9.61 13.09 20.94
CA THR A 366 9.01 13.66 22.16
C THR A 366 7.60 14.19 21.97
N SER A 367 7.23 14.56 20.73
CA SER A 367 5.90 15.08 20.40
C SER A 367 4.83 13.99 20.18
N VAL A 368 5.23 12.75 19.85
CA VAL A 368 4.31 11.64 19.61
C VAL A 368 4.34 10.65 20.76
N ASN A 369 5.54 10.22 21.16
CA ASN A 369 5.82 9.29 22.26
C ASN A 369 4.90 8.05 22.25
N ASP A 370 4.92 7.29 21.15
CA ASP A 370 4.15 6.06 20.94
C ASP A 370 5.08 4.85 20.81
N PRO A 371 5.51 4.26 21.95
CA PRO A 371 6.38 3.08 21.95
C PRO A 371 5.76 1.88 21.25
N THR A 372 4.45 1.72 21.32
CA THR A 372 3.74 0.58 20.71
C THR A 372 3.88 0.58 19.18
N THR A 373 3.73 1.74 18.54
CA THR A 373 3.99 1.88 17.10
C THR A 373 5.44 1.62 16.75
N ALA A 374 6.40 2.07 17.58
CA ALA A 374 7.82 1.79 17.37
C ALA A 374 8.11 0.28 17.43
N VAL A 375 7.53 -0.44 18.40
CA VAL A 375 7.62 -1.91 18.50
C VAL A 375 7.04 -2.59 17.26
N GLN A 376 5.87 -2.19 16.77
CA GLN A 376 5.28 -2.75 15.55
C GLN A 376 6.19 -2.56 14.33
N CYS A 377 6.87 -1.41 14.24
CA CYS A 377 7.86 -1.18 13.18
C CYS A 377 9.07 -2.09 13.34
N LEU A 378 9.61 -2.23 14.56
CA LEU A 378 10.72 -3.13 14.85
C LEU A 378 10.40 -4.58 14.50
N ASP A 379 9.19 -5.05 14.79
CA ASP A 379 8.74 -6.40 14.41
C ASP A 379 8.86 -6.64 12.91
N ARG A 380 8.44 -5.68 12.08
CA ARG A 380 8.52 -5.78 10.62
C ARG A 380 9.96 -5.60 10.10
N ILE A 381 10.76 -4.76 10.75
CA ILE A 381 12.19 -4.61 10.47
C ILE A 381 12.92 -5.93 10.73
N VAL A 382 12.73 -6.54 11.90
CA VAL A 382 13.33 -7.83 12.27
C VAL A 382 12.87 -8.92 11.31
N GLN A 383 11.57 -8.98 11.00
CA GLN A 383 11.02 -9.93 10.02
C GLN A 383 11.67 -9.77 8.64
N PHE A 384 11.87 -8.53 8.17
CA PHE A 384 12.49 -8.25 6.89
C PHE A 384 13.98 -8.66 6.89
N LEU A 385 14.74 -8.28 7.93
CA LEU A 385 16.14 -8.64 8.07
C LEU A 385 16.33 -10.15 8.18
N ALA A 386 15.50 -10.85 8.93
CA ALA A 386 15.51 -12.32 9.00
C ALA A 386 15.31 -12.97 7.63
N ALA A 387 14.41 -12.42 6.80
CA ALA A 387 14.18 -12.92 5.45
C ALA A 387 15.36 -12.70 4.49
N VAL A 388 16.09 -11.59 4.64
CA VAL A 388 17.26 -11.29 3.78
C VAL A 388 18.57 -11.84 4.34
N ALA A 389 18.60 -12.30 5.59
CA ALA A 389 19.81 -12.75 6.28
C ALA A 389 20.59 -13.86 5.56
N ARG A 390 19.95 -14.64 4.70
CA ARG A 390 20.56 -15.74 3.93
C ARG A 390 20.55 -15.51 2.42
N LEU A 391 20.11 -14.35 1.95
CA LEU A 391 20.05 -14.02 0.53
C LEU A 391 21.36 -13.38 0.07
N PRO A 392 21.77 -13.58 -1.19
CA PRO A 392 22.88 -12.83 -1.77
C PRO A 392 22.45 -11.36 -1.88
N LEU A 393 23.19 -10.49 -1.20
CA LEU A 393 23.02 -9.03 -1.18
C LEU A 393 24.22 -8.35 -1.84
N GLY A 394 24.13 -7.06 -2.10
CA GLY A 394 25.19 -6.28 -2.73
C GLY A 394 25.06 -6.24 -4.24
N THR A 395 26.16 -6.44 -4.97
CA THR A 395 26.23 -6.31 -6.42
C THR A 395 25.42 -7.38 -7.14
N VAL A 396 24.57 -6.96 -8.07
CA VAL A 396 23.69 -7.81 -8.88
C VAL A 396 24.20 -7.86 -10.32
N HIS A 397 24.43 -9.06 -10.85
CA HIS A 397 24.88 -9.31 -12.21
C HIS A 397 23.71 -9.76 -13.09
N HIS A 398 23.30 -8.93 -14.04
CA HIS A 398 22.26 -9.28 -15.00
C HIS A 398 22.88 -9.90 -16.25
N ARG A 399 22.59 -11.19 -16.46
CA ARG A 399 23.14 -11.98 -17.58
C ARG A 399 22.20 -11.99 -18.79
N ASP A 400 22.75 -12.13 -19.98
CA ASP A 400 22.00 -12.39 -21.21
C ASP A 400 21.57 -13.87 -21.31
N ARG A 401 20.96 -14.24 -22.44
CA ARG A 401 20.51 -15.63 -22.65
C ARG A 401 21.67 -16.62 -22.82
N ALA A 402 22.88 -16.15 -23.16
CA ALA A 402 24.07 -16.93 -23.27
C ALA A 402 24.84 -17.02 -21.94
N GLY A 403 24.28 -16.52 -20.83
CA GLY A 403 24.91 -16.56 -19.52
C GLY A 403 25.96 -15.45 -19.27
N ARG A 404 26.30 -14.61 -20.27
CA ARG A 404 27.31 -13.54 -20.13
C ARG A 404 26.73 -12.36 -19.33
N VAL A 405 27.51 -11.78 -18.41
CA VAL A 405 27.18 -10.57 -17.69
C VAL A 405 27.05 -9.40 -18.68
N ARG A 406 25.96 -8.63 -18.59
CA ARG A 406 25.68 -7.49 -19.47
C ARG A 406 25.36 -6.21 -18.72
N LEU A 407 24.94 -6.33 -17.46
CA LEU A 407 24.69 -5.18 -16.62
C LEU A 407 25.06 -5.54 -15.17
N VAL A 408 25.89 -4.71 -14.58
CA VAL A 408 26.29 -4.75 -13.17
C VAL A 408 25.55 -3.62 -12.44
N GLN A 409 24.90 -3.94 -11.33
CA GLN A 409 24.14 -3.01 -10.52
C GLN A 409 24.48 -3.21 -9.06
N ASP A 410 25.00 -2.17 -8.40
CA ASP A 410 25.26 -2.21 -6.98
C ASP A 410 23.97 -2.02 -6.17
N GLY A 411 23.76 -2.90 -5.20
CA GLY A 411 22.67 -2.85 -4.24
C GLY A 411 23.18 -2.71 -2.80
N PRO A 412 22.29 -2.55 -1.81
CA PRO A 412 22.67 -2.49 -0.41
C PRO A 412 23.23 -3.85 0.04
N GLY A 413 24.33 -3.81 0.78
CA GLY A 413 24.90 -4.96 1.48
C GLY A 413 24.10 -5.28 2.77
N TRP A 414 24.54 -6.36 3.45
CA TRP A 414 23.92 -6.73 4.72
C TRP A 414 24.15 -5.66 5.78
N ASP A 415 25.37 -5.16 5.92
CA ASP A 415 25.71 -4.14 6.91
C ASP A 415 24.98 -2.83 6.65
N ASP A 416 24.84 -2.41 5.38
CA ASP A 416 24.06 -1.23 4.98
C ASP A 416 22.60 -1.35 5.47
N LEU A 417 21.98 -2.56 5.37
CA LEU A 417 20.61 -2.78 5.79
C LEU A 417 20.46 -2.83 7.31
N VAL A 418 21.41 -3.45 8.01
CA VAL A 418 21.43 -3.50 9.48
C VAL A 418 21.61 -2.11 10.08
N ASP A 419 22.54 -1.31 9.53
CA ASP A 419 22.78 0.06 9.96
C ASP A 419 21.54 0.94 9.70
N LEU A 420 20.95 0.85 8.52
CA LEU A 420 19.71 1.55 8.17
C LEU A 420 18.55 1.22 9.12
N ALA A 421 18.48 -0.04 9.57
CA ALA A 421 17.44 -0.52 10.46
C ALA A 421 17.58 -0.01 11.88
N PHE A 422 18.80 0.00 12.44
CA PHE A 422 18.97 0.11 13.88
C PHE A 422 19.74 1.33 14.33
N GLU A 423 20.60 1.95 13.49
CA GLU A 423 21.50 3.02 13.92
C GLU A 423 20.74 4.20 14.54
N GLU A 424 19.78 4.75 13.80
CA GLU A 424 19.02 5.92 14.25
C GLU A 424 18.02 5.56 15.36
N ILE A 425 17.36 4.39 15.26
CA ILE A 425 16.41 3.93 16.29
C ILE A 425 17.13 3.80 17.63
N ARG A 426 18.32 3.18 17.65
CA ARG A 426 19.14 2.98 18.84
C ARG A 426 19.42 4.29 19.59
N TRP A 427 19.61 5.39 18.88
CA TRP A 427 19.83 6.69 19.53
C TRP A 427 18.58 7.23 20.23
N CYS A 428 17.38 6.81 19.82
CA CYS A 428 16.13 7.31 20.34
C CYS A 428 15.50 6.44 21.44
N VAL A 429 15.98 5.19 21.66
CA VAL A 429 15.28 4.22 22.53
C VAL A 429 15.63 4.31 24.01
N ALA A 430 16.70 5.01 24.42
CA ALA A 430 17.16 5.02 25.81
C ALA A 430 16.09 5.47 26.82
N GLY A 431 15.17 6.34 26.42
CA GLY A 431 14.04 6.78 27.25
C GLY A 431 12.78 5.89 27.16
N SER A 432 12.83 4.77 26.44
CA SER A 432 11.69 3.88 26.24
C SER A 432 12.08 2.42 26.52
N PRO A 433 11.93 1.94 27.76
CA PRO A 433 12.30 0.57 28.14
C PRO A 433 11.61 -0.50 27.25
N GLN A 434 10.33 -0.34 26.95
CA GLN A 434 9.57 -1.24 26.08
C GLN A 434 10.26 -1.44 24.71
N VAL A 435 10.67 -0.35 24.08
CA VAL A 435 11.29 -0.40 22.74
C VAL A 435 12.73 -0.92 22.83
N THR A 436 13.47 -0.55 23.87
CA THR A 436 14.84 -1.04 24.12
C THR A 436 14.86 -2.55 24.30
N ARG A 437 13.96 -3.09 25.14
CA ARG A 437 13.79 -4.54 25.41
C ARG A 437 13.39 -5.30 24.13
N ARG A 438 12.48 -4.72 23.32
CA ARG A 438 12.08 -5.32 22.04
C ARG A 438 13.22 -5.29 21.01
N LEU A 439 13.99 -4.21 20.96
CA LEU A 439 15.17 -4.11 20.10
C LEU A 439 16.24 -5.13 20.49
N MET A 440 16.50 -5.30 21.79
CA MET A 440 17.42 -6.32 22.30
C MET A 440 16.97 -7.72 21.85
N ALA A 441 15.71 -8.08 22.09
CA ALA A 441 15.14 -9.36 21.65
C ALA A 441 15.22 -9.54 20.12
N GLY A 442 14.99 -8.50 19.34
CA GLY A 442 15.09 -8.55 17.89
C GLY A 442 16.51 -8.80 17.38
N LEU A 443 17.51 -8.18 18.01
CA LEU A 443 18.92 -8.42 17.72
C LEU A 443 19.32 -9.85 18.08
N ASP A 444 18.89 -10.36 19.25
CA ASP A 444 19.14 -11.74 19.68
C ASP A 444 18.48 -12.77 18.72
N ASP A 445 17.25 -12.52 18.27
CA ASP A 445 16.57 -13.35 17.27
C ASP A 445 17.32 -13.38 15.93
N LEU A 446 17.82 -12.22 15.47
CA LEU A 446 18.62 -12.13 14.24
C LEU A 446 19.97 -12.83 14.37
N LEU A 447 20.63 -12.77 15.52
CA LEU A 447 21.88 -13.48 15.80
C LEU A 447 21.72 -15.00 15.73
N LEU A 448 20.54 -15.52 16.08
CA LEU A 448 20.22 -16.94 15.93
C LEU A 448 19.98 -17.35 14.48
N LEU A 449 19.47 -16.45 13.63
CA LEU A 449 19.04 -16.74 12.26
C LEU A 449 20.13 -16.45 11.23
N ALA A 450 21.00 -15.48 11.47
CA ALA A 450 22.01 -15.01 10.55
C ALA A 450 23.20 -16.01 10.47
N PRO A 451 23.80 -16.18 9.27
CA PRO A 451 25.06 -16.89 9.12
C PRO A 451 26.22 -16.17 9.85
N GLU A 452 27.29 -16.88 10.14
CA GLU A 452 28.39 -16.37 10.97
C GLU A 452 29.05 -15.09 10.41
N ASP A 453 29.22 -15.05 9.08
CA ASP A 453 29.80 -13.91 8.36
C ASP A 453 28.95 -12.61 8.51
N ARG A 454 27.67 -12.73 8.89
CA ARG A 454 26.72 -11.62 9.06
C ARG A 454 26.46 -11.22 10.51
N LYS A 455 26.98 -11.96 11.46
CA LYS A 455 26.73 -11.67 12.90
C LYS A 455 27.49 -10.44 13.40
N LYS A 456 28.59 -10.07 12.76
CA LYS A 456 29.46 -8.97 13.23
C LYS A 456 28.71 -7.64 13.37
N SER A 457 27.93 -7.24 12.38
CA SER A 457 27.14 -6.00 12.42
C SER A 457 26.04 -6.04 13.49
N LEU A 458 25.39 -7.19 13.68
CA LEU A 458 24.37 -7.37 14.71
C LEU A 458 24.98 -7.28 16.13
N LEU A 459 26.11 -7.93 16.37
CA LEU A 459 26.82 -7.86 17.64
C LEU A 459 27.26 -6.43 17.97
N ARG A 460 27.76 -5.70 16.95
CA ARG A 460 28.09 -4.27 17.10
C ARG A 460 26.89 -3.46 17.55
N HIS A 461 25.71 -3.62 16.91
CA HIS A 461 24.52 -2.88 17.33
C HIS A 461 24.01 -3.29 18.70
N ARG A 462 24.13 -4.56 19.07
CA ARG A 462 23.78 -5.05 20.41
C ARG A 462 24.66 -4.43 21.49
N GLU A 463 25.96 -4.39 21.27
CA GLU A 463 26.92 -3.76 22.20
C GLU A 463 26.68 -2.25 22.31
N LEU A 464 26.50 -1.55 21.19
CA LEU A 464 26.18 -0.13 21.17
C LEU A 464 24.84 0.18 21.85
N LEU A 465 23.85 -0.73 21.80
CA LEU A 465 22.60 -0.58 22.53
C LEU A 465 22.83 -0.63 24.05
N VAL A 466 23.64 -1.58 24.53
CA VAL A 466 24.03 -1.67 25.94
C VAL A 466 24.71 -0.38 26.38
N GLN A 467 25.72 0.09 25.65
CA GLN A 467 26.42 1.36 25.94
C GLN A 467 25.45 2.56 25.91
N THR A 468 24.48 2.57 25.03
CA THR A 468 23.48 3.66 24.97
C THR A 468 22.62 3.69 26.24
N VAL A 469 22.16 2.53 26.71
CA VAL A 469 21.40 2.41 27.96
C VAL A 469 22.25 2.78 29.17
N GLU A 470 23.49 2.29 29.25
CA GLU A 470 24.39 2.60 30.35
C GLU A 470 24.67 4.09 30.49
N ARG A 471 24.80 4.83 29.37
CA ARG A 471 25.05 6.29 29.37
C ARG A 471 23.83 7.13 29.72
N ASN A 472 22.63 6.68 29.33
CA ASN A 472 21.44 7.53 29.39
C ASN A 472 20.49 7.17 30.54
N VAL A 473 20.56 5.95 31.10
CA VAL A 473 19.70 5.51 32.21
C VAL A 473 20.50 5.54 33.51
N ALA A 474 20.18 6.48 34.41
CA ALA A 474 20.94 6.71 35.62
C ALA A 474 20.82 5.61 36.66
N VAL A 475 19.60 5.05 36.85
CA VAL A 475 19.29 4.05 37.88
C VAL A 475 19.71 2.66 37.42
N ALA A 476 20.48 1.95 38.26
CA ALA A 476 20.98 0.60 37.92
C ALA A 476 19.87 -0.43 37.66
N ALA A 477 18.82 -0.44 38.48
CA ALA A 477 17.69 -1.33 38.32
C ALA A 477 16.93 -1.08 36.98
N ASP A 478 16.80 0.19 36.58
CA ASP A 478 16.15 0.56 35.32
C ASP A 478 17.00 0.15 34.12
N ARG A 479 18.34 0.22 34.23
CA ARG A 479 19.27 -0.28 33.21
C ARG A 479 19.14 -1.77 33.02
N GLU A 480 19.14 -2.53 34.13
CA GLU A 480 18.96 -3.98 34.10
C GLU A 480 17.62 -4.34 33.44
N PHE A 481 16.54 -3.71 33.86
CA PHE A 481 15.22 -3.91 33.26
C PHE A 481 15.19 -3.58 31.77
N ALA A 482 15.76 -2.44 31.35
CA ALA A 482 15.77 -2.01 29.95
C ALA A 482 16.56 -2.96 29.04
N LEU A 483 17.54 -3.70 29.56
CA LEU A 483 18.37 -4.66 28.83
C LEU A 483 17.82 -6.09 28.83
N LEU A 484 16.77 -6.40 29.59
CA LEU A 484 16.11 -7.70 29.55
C LEU A 484 15.34 -7.86 28.23
N PRO A 485 15.66 -8.85 27.38
CA PRO A 485 14.95 -9.04 26.12
C PRO A 485 13.46 -9.33 26.32
N ASP A 486 12.60 -8.63 25.57
CA ASP A 486 11.15 -8.86 25.56
C ASP A 486 10.66 -9.09 24.12
N ARG A 487 10.28 -10.34 23.82
CA ARG A 487 9.75 -10.72 22.52
C ARG A 487 8.31 -10.28 22.30
N GLN A 488 7.54 -10.04 23.39
CA GLN A 488 6.17 -9.56 23.27
C GLN A 488 6.11 -8.07 22.97
N GLY A 489 7.10 -7.30 23.44
CA GLY A 489 7.17 -5.86 23.23
C GLY A 489 6.06 -5.09 23.94
N ILE A 490 5.55 -5.60 25.05
CA ILE A 490 4.46 -4.97 25.82
C ILE A 490 4.96 -4.29 27.09
N GLY A 491 6.25 -4.37 27.41
CA GLY A 491 6.89 -3.68 28.52
C GLY A 491 7.25 -4.57 29.69
#